data_077b43abc85581126b5d2d3bd879af88
#
_entry.id   077b43abc85581126b5d2d3bd879af88
#
_cell.length_a   1.000
_cell.length_b   1.000
_cell.length_c   1.000
_cell.angle_alpha   90.00
_cell.angle_beta   90.00
_cell.angle_gamma   90.00
#
_symmetry.space_group_name_H-M   'P 1'
#
loop_
_entity.id
_entity.type
_entity.pdbx_description
1 polymer ?
#
loop_
_entity_poly.entity_id
_entity_poly.type
_entity_poly.pdbx_seq_one_letter_code
_entity_poly.pdbx_strand_id
1 'polypeptide(L)'
;MPTARAPGRVTVIGDHTDYNGGLSLPMAIDLATEVTFTPKPGSFLVGIESDQFPDEPLEIALDTVGTVAWGQVAAHSHLASALLRVQRPPGGGAVRVTSTLPVGAGLSSSAAFSVALLLVLGHADDPLELAHTCQEAERRAGSHVWLLDPLAIAGAEEHHALHIDFHTLEVDQVAIPAEAQFVIVHSEAPRLLADSPYATRRAECERAAQVLGRPLGLCTLGDLSELSDPVLRRRARHVVTECARVRAAEKALERGNLEALGEIMSEGHRSLANDYRVSVPAVDELVEDLLAHPGVLGARMAGGGFGGCVIALCTGDSPALDPMAHAPRRAWRISPAGRAALLET
;
A
#
# COMPACT_ATOMS: atom_id res chain seq x y z
N MET A 1 23.32 17.35 -1.23
CA MET A 1 22.47 16.67 -2.23
C MET A 1 21.20 16.24 -1.47
N PRO A 2 20.02 16.68 -1.88
CA PRO A 2 18.81 16.30 -1.16
C PRO A 2 18.61 14.77 -1.25
N THR A 3 18.36 14.17 -0.10
CA THR A 3 18.04 12.76 0.06
C THR A 3 16.74 12.67 0.83
N ALA A 4 15.80 11.85 0.38
CA ALA A 4 14.56 11.55 1.08
C ALA A 4 14.47 10.06 1.37
N ARG A 5 13.87 9.73 2.52
CA ARG A 5 13.51 8.37 2.89
C ARG A 5 11.99 8.28 2.96
N ALA A 6 11.41 7.32 2.27
CA ALA A 6 9.99 7.03 2.33
C ALA A 6 9.75 5.58 2.75
N PRO A 7 8.97 5.34 3.81
CA PRO A 7 8.63 4.01 4.29
C PRO A 7 7.77 3.27 3.26
N GLY A 8 7.71 1.95 3.37
CA GLY A 8 6.59 1.19 2.80
C GLY A 8 5.37 1.28 3.71
N ARG A 9 4.28 0.61 3.29
CA ARG A 9 3.07 0.53 4.12
C ARG A 9 2.45 -0.86 4.11
N VAL A 10 1.71 -1.17 5.15
CA VAL A 10 0.76 -2.28 5.18
C VAL A 10 -0.59 -1.79 5.66
N THR A 11 -1.67 -2.44 5.25
CA THR A 11 -3.01 -2.17 5.74
C THR A 11 -3.32 -3.16 6.87
N VAL A 12 -3.50 -2.66 8.10
CA VAL A 12 -3.88 -3.48 9.24
C VAL A 12 -5.29 -4.03 9.02
N ILE A 13 -6.21 -3.18 8.58
CA ILE A 13 -7.59 -3.51 8.20
C ILE A 13 -8.12 -2.43 7.24
N GLY A 14 -9.07 -2.73 6.35
CA GLY A 14 -9.65 -1.76 5.44
C GLY A 14 -9.08 -1.84 4.02
N ASP A 15 -8.72 -3.04 3.53
CA ASP A 15 -8.36 -3.23 2.12
C ASP A 15 -9.58 -3.13 1.21
N HIS A 16 -9.40 -2.53 0.03
CA HIS A 16 -10.42 -2.34 -1.02
C HIS A 16 -11.59 -1.42 -0.63
N THR A 17 -11.43 -0.60 0.40
CA THR A 17 -12.42 0.39 0.83
C THR A 17 -12.14 1.79 0.25
N ASP A 18 -10.90 2.10 -0.07
CA ASP A 18 -10.38 3.39 -0.52
C ASP A 18 -11.12 3.93 -1.77
N TYR A 19 -11.22 3.16 -2.83
CA TYR A 19 -11.95 3.54 -4.05
C TYR A 19 -13.48 3.36 -3.95
N ASN A 20 -13.96 2.96 -2.78
CA ASN A 20 -15.37 2.80 -2.47
C ASN A 20 -15.90 3.88 -1.50
N GLY A 21 -15.08 4.91 -1.18
CA GLY A 21 -15.43 5.95 -0.21
C GLY A 21 -15.61 5.39 1.20
N GLY A 22 -14.81 4.39 1.55
CA GLY A 22 -14.86 3.71 2.85
C GLY A 22 -13.70 4.09 3.76
N LEU A 23 -13.49 3.29 4.82
CA LEU A 23 -12.51 3.51 5.85
C LEU A 23 -11.33 2.54 5.69
N SER A 24 -10.12 2.99 6.00
CA SER A 24 -8.94 2.14 6.06
C SER A 24 -8.06 2.48 7.27
N LEU A 25 -7.26 1.50 7.72
CA LEU A 25 -6.31 1.64 8.82
C LEU A 25 -4.92 1.14 8.36
N PRO A 26 -4.23 1.83 7.43
CA PRO A 26 -2.86 1.52 7.07
C PRO A 26 -1.88 1.99 8.15
N MET A 27 -0.68 1.38 8.16
CA MET A 27 0.48 1.87 8.89
C MET A 27 1.71 1.90 8.00
N ALA A 28 2.56 2.91 8.16
CA ALA A 28 3.89 2.91 7.58
C ALA A 28 4.79 1.90 8.31
N ILE A 29 5.78 1.34 7.62
CA ILE A 29 6.68 0.30 8.16
C ILE A 29 8.13 0.74 8.05
N ASP A 30 8.99 0.15 8.87
CA ASP A 30 10.42 0.48 8.96
C ASP A 30 11.26 0.06 7.74
N LEU A 31 10.72 -0.78 6.85
CA LEU A 31 11.28 -0.99 5.51
C LEU A 31 11.00 0.22 4.62
N ALA A 32 12.01 0.72 3.89
CA ALA A 32 11.89 1.99 3.20
C ALA A 32 12.67 2.03 1.87
N THR A 33 12.34 3.02 1.06
CA THR A 33 13.10 3.44 -0.12
C THR A 33 13.75 4.79 0.16
N GLU A 34 15.03 4.92 -0.17
CA GLU A 34 15.77 6.18 -0.13
C GLU A 34 16.08 6.63 -1.55
N VAL A 35 15.86 7.92 -1.80
CA VAL A 35 16.14 8.57 -3.09
C VAL A 35 17.05 9.75 -2.86
N THR A 36 18.16 9.82 -3.60
CA THR A 36 19.07 10.96 -3.62
C THR A 36 19.06 11.59 -5.00
N PHE A 37 18.89 12.90 -5.07
CA PHE A 37 19.00 13.67 -6.31
C PHE A 37 20.29 14.50 -6.32
N THR A 38 21.11 14.31 -7.36
CA THR A 38 22.31 15.10 -7.62
C THR A 38 22.08 15.96 -8.86
N PRO A 39 21.83 17.27 -8.71
CA PRO A 39 21.65 18.17 -9.86
C PRO A 39 22.91 18.22 -10.73
N LYS A 40 22.72 18.27 -12.05
CA LYS A 40 23.79 18.49 -13.05
C LYS A 40 23.44 19.73 -13.87
N PRO A 41 24.00 20.90 -13.51
CA PRO A 41 23.73 22.15 -14.22
C PRO A 41 24.01 22.02 -15.73
N GLY A 42 23.10 22.55 -16.55
CA GLY A 42 23.20 22.52 -18.00
C GLY A 42 22.81 21.16 -18.65
N SER A 43 22.48 20.15 -17.86
CA SER A 43 21.90 18.91 -18.38
C SER A 43 20.37 19.02 -18.50
N PHE A 44 19.81 18.35 -19.50
CA PHE A 44 18.37 18.11 -19.66
C PHE A 44 18.02 16.62 -19.52
N LEU A 45 18.99 15.80 -19.09
CA LEU A 45 18.82 14.38 -18.87
C LEU A 45 18.81 14.07 -17.38
N VAL A 46 17.91 13.19 -16.95
CA VAL A 46 17.88 12.61 -15.61
C VAL A 46 18.20 11.13 -15.72
N GLY A 47 19.36 10.75 -15.18
CA GLY A 47 19.74 9.34 -15.01
C GLY A 47 19.14 8.79 -13.72
N ILE A 48 18.63 7.56 -13.73
CA ILE A 48 18.11 6.88 -12.54
C ILE A 48 18.77 5.51 -12.41
N GLU A 49 19.38 5.25 -11.27
CA GLU A 49 19.99 3.97 -10.90
C GLU A 49 19.31 3.43 -9.64
N SER A 50 19.04 2.13 -9.62
CA SER A 50 18.45 1.45 -8.47
C SER A 50 19.26 0.21 -8.11
N ASP A 51 19.47 -0.01 -6.80
CA ASP A 51 20.11 -1.22 -6.27
C ASP A 51 19.28 -2.50 -6.49
N GLN A 52 17.96 -2.34 -6.64
CA GLN A 52 17.05 -3.46 -6.94
C GLN A 52 17.02 -3.83 -8.43
N PHE A 53 17.46 -2.92 -9.31
CA PHE A 53 17.49 -3.09 -10.77
C PHE A 53 18.85 -2.62 -11.35
N PRO A 54 19.98 -3.22 -10.90
CA PRO A 54 21.32 -2.71 -11.22
C PRO A 54 21.66 -2.76 -12.71
N ASP A 55 21.06 -3.68 -13.46
CA ASP A 55 21.27 -3.87 -14.88
C ASP A 55 20.30 -3.08 -15.76
N GLU A 56 19.39 -2.29 -15.17
CA GLU A 56 18.35 -1.54 -15.86
C GLU A 56 18.40 -0.02 -15.52
N PRO A 57 19.53 0.68 -15.73
CA PRO A 57 19.58 2.13 -15.53
C PRO A 57 18.65 2.83 -16.51
N LEU A 58 18.00 3.91 -16.05
CA LEU A 58 17.09 4.70 -16.88
C LEU A 58 17.74 6.04 -17.22
N GLU A 59 17.47 6.56 -18.42
CA GLU A 59 17.79 7.92 -18.80
C GLU A 59 16.54 8.58 -19.40
N ILE A 60 16.11 9.69 -18.79
CA ILE A 60 14.87 10.40 -19.12
C ILE A 60 15.21 11.83 -19.54
N ALA A 61 14.82 12.20 -20.76
CA ALA A 61 14.98 13.56 -21.26
C ALA A 61 13.83 14.45 -20.78
N LEU A 62 14.17 15.63 -20.22
CA LEU A 62 13.20 16.59 -19.67
C LEU A 62 12.55 17.47 -20.75
N ASP A 63 13.15 17.60 -21.92
CA ASP A 63 12.73 18.47 -23.02
C ASP A 63 11.82 17.78 -24.05
N THR A 64 11.82 16.45 -24.10
CA THR A 64 10.93 15.70 -24.98
C THR A 64 9.53 15.61 -24.38
N VAL A 65 8.70 16.57 -24.74
CA VAL A 65 7.26 16.52 -24.47
C VAL A 65 6.65 15.43 -25.36
N GLY A 66 6.47 14.22 -24.84
CA GLY A 66 5.49 13.29 -25.41
C GLY A 66 5.94 11.91 -25.85
N THR A 67 7.21 11.56 -25.92
CA THR A 67 7.58 10.22 -26.40
C THR A 67 8.69 9.57 -25.61
N VAL A 68 8.34 8.93 -24.50
CA VAL A 68 8.97 7.64 -24.20
C VAL A 68 8.31 6.65 -25.16
N ALA A 69 9.07 5.99 -26.02
CA ALA A 69 8.52 4.97 -26.91
C ALA A 69 7.95 3.84 -26.05
N TRP A 70 6.64 3.68 -26.08
CA TRP A 70 5.82 2.82 -25.22
C TRP A 70 6.02 1.31 -25.44
N GLY A 71 7.07 0.87 -26.12
CA GLY A 71 7.24 -0.51 -26.59
C GLY A 71 8.27 -1.38 -25.87
N GLN A 72 9.20 -0.84 -25.11
CA GLN A 72 10.35 -1.60 -24.59
C GLN A 72 10.85 -1.17 -23.22
N VAL A 73 10.10 -0.38 -22.45
CA VAL A 73 10.56 0.19 -21.20
C VAL A 73 9.79 -0.42 -20.04
N ALA A 74 10.48 -0.89 -19.00
CA ALA A 74 9.87 -1.50 -17.83
C ALA A 74 8.85 -0.57 -17.12
N ALA A 75 7.83 -1.13 -16.46
CA ALA A 75 6.74 -0.36 -15.86
C ALA A 75 7.21 0.76 -14.91
N HIS A 76 8.33 0.54 -14.19
CA HIS A 76 8.93 1.54 -13.30
C HIS A 76 9.48 2.78 -14.03
N SER A 77 9.87 2.68 -15.31
CA SER A 77 10.34 3.82 -16.09
C SER A 77 9.20 4.75 -16.52
N HIS A 78 8.01 4.19 -16.77
CA HIS A 78 6.81 4.99 -17.04
C HIS A 78 6.45 5.85 -15.84
N LEU A 79 6.48 5.28 -14.63
CA LEU A 79 6.22 5.99 -13.40
C LEU A 79 7.26 7.10 -13.15
N ALA A 80 8.56 6.78 -13.27
CA ALA A 80 9.63 7.76 -13.11
C ALA A 80 9.49 8.93 -14.11
N SER A 81 9.20 8.63 -15.38
CA SER A 81 8.95 9.64 -16.40
C SER A 81 7.72 10.50 -16.08
N ALA A 82 6.64 9.90 -15.58
CA ALA A 82 5.45 10.63 -15.19
C ALA A 82 5.69 11.54 -13.98
N LEU A 83 6.43 11.08 -12.98
CA LEU A 83 6.82 11.87 -11.80
C LEU A 83 7.67 13.09 -12.20
N LEU A 84 8.69 12.92 -13.05
CA LEU A 84 9.50 14.02 -13.56
C LEU A 84 8.74 15.02 -14.44
N ARG A 85 7.55 14.66 -14.91
CA ARG A 85 6.65 15.58 -15.64
C ARG A 85 5.70 16.33 -14.75
N VAL A 86 5.22 15.71 -13.68
CA VAL A 86 4.34 16.40 -12.70
C VAL A 86 5.13 17.31 -11.78
N GLN A 87 6.36 16.90 -11.41
CA GLN A 87 7.31 17.68 -10.62
C GLN A 87 8.63 17.80 -11.38
N ARG A 88 8.70 18.78 -12.27
CA ARG A 88 9.88 18.99 -13.14
C ARG A 88 11.00 19.65 -12.34
N PRO A 89 12.21 19.02 -12.27
CA PRO A 89 13.36 19.69 -11.70
C PRO A 89 13.81 20.86 -12.62
N PRO A 90 14.52 21.86 -12.06
CA PRO A 90 15.01 23.01 -12.84
C PRO A 90 16.07 22.65 -13.89
N GLY A 91 16.64 21.46 -13.82
CA GLY A 91 17.63 20.90 -14.74
C GLY A 91 17.77 19.41 -14.56
N GLY A 92 18.57 18.78 -15.42
CA GLY A 92 18.89 17.36 -15.33
C GLY A 92 19.75 17.01 -14.13
N GLY A 93 20.04 15.72 -13.97
CA GLY A 93 20.81 15.23 -12.82
C GLY A 93 20.89 13.71 -12.78
N ALA A 94 21.32 13.20 -11.63
CA ALA A 94 21.34 11.79 -11.32
C ALA A 94 20.46 11.51 -10.11
N VAL A 95 19.61 10.51 -10.21
CA VAL A 95 18.79 9.95 -9.14
C VAL A 95 19.38 8.60 -8.76
N ARG A 96 19.72 8.42 -7.49
CA ARG A 96 20.08 7.12 -6.93
C ARG A 96 18.97 6.63 -6.02
N VAL A 97 18.56 5.39 -6.20
CA VAL A 97 17.50 4.72 -5.42
C VAL A 97 18.11 3.53 -4.70
N THR A 98 17.92 3.44 -3.38
CA THR A 98 18.23 2.25 -2.58
C THR A 98 16.99 1.85 -1.80
N SER A 99 16.71 0.55 -1.66
CA SER A 99 15.47 0.11 -1.04
C SER A 99 15.63 -1.20 -0.26
N THR A 100 15.10 -1.22 0.97
CA THR A 100 14.91 -2.42 1.76
C THR A 100 13.53 -3.07 1.54
N LEU A 101 12.64 -2.39 0.79
CA LEU A 101 11.32 -2.93 0.44
C LEU A 101 11.46 -4.03 -0.61
N PRO A 102 10.95 -5.25 -0.35
CA PRO A 102 11.01 -6.32 -1.34
C PRO A 102 10.12 -6.03 -2.55
N VAL A 103 10.68 -6.25 -3.74
CA VAL A 103 9.94 -6.06 -5.01
C VAL A 103 8.77 -7.05 -5.09
N GLY A 104 7.60 -6.58 -5.50
CA GLY A 104 6.42 -7.41 -5.76
C GLY A 104 5.71 -7.94 -4.50
N ALA A 105 6.17 -7.59 -3.30
CA ALA A 105 5.58 -8.05 -2.04
C ALA A 105 4.26 -7.37 -1.66
N GLY A 106 3.87 -6.30 -2.35
CA GLY A 106 2.64 -5.55 -2.03
C GLY A 106 2.79 -4.53 -0.90
N LEU A 107 4.04 -4.16 -0.57
CA LEU A 107 4.39 -3.22 0.50
C LEU A 107 4.54 -1.77 0.00
N SER A 108 4.02 -1.46 -1.20
CA SER A 108 3.98 -0.13 -1.82
C SER A 108 5.34 0.49 -2.13
N SER A 109 6.28 -0.31 -2.66
CA SER A 109 7.59 0.19 -3.08
C SER A 109 7.49 1.27 -4.18
N SER A 110 6.52 1.19 -5.10
CA SER A 110 6.28 2.23 -6.11
C SER A 110 5.83 3.55 -5.50
N ALA A 111 4.91 3.52 -4.53
CA ALA A 111 4.46 4.72 -3.83
C ALA A 111 5.57 5.31 -2.96
N ALA A 112 6.38 4.48 -2.27
CA ALA A 112 7.54 4.94 -1.52
C ALA A 112 8.57 5.64 -2.43
N PHE A 113 8.88 5.06 -3.58
CA PHE A 113 9.72 5.70 -4.59
C PHE A 113 9.13 7.03 -5.07
N SER A 114 7.82 7.07 -5.38
CA SER A 114 7.14 8.27 -5.87
C SER A 114 7.21 9.41 -4.87
N VAL A 115 6.87 9.15 -3.60
CA VAL A 115 6.90 10.15 -2.53
C VAL A 115 8.33 10.63 -2.30
N ALA A 116 9.32 9.73 -2.19
CA ALA A 116 10.71 10.12 -1.99
C ALA A 116 11.27 10.95 -3.15
N LEU A 117 10.95 10.59 -4.41
CA LEU A 117 11.39 11.35 -5.58
C LEU A 117 10.76 12.75 -5.60
N LEU A 118 9.46 12.88 -5.32
CA LEU A 118 8.79 14.19 -5.27
C LEU A 118 9.42 15.10 -4.20
N LEU A 119 9.71 14.58 -3.01
CA LEU A 119 10.36 15.33 -1.94
C LEU A 119 11.75 15.85 -2.33
N VAL A 120 12.62 15.02 -2.93
CA VAL A 120 13.96 15.47 -3.35
C VAL A 120 13.91 16.46 -4.52
N LEU A 121 12.82 16.46 -5.28
CA LEU A 121 12.56 17.43 -6.36
C LEU A 121 11.92 18.73 -5.84
N GLY A 122 11.73 18.87 -4.53
CA GLY A 122 11.24 20.10 -3.88
C GLY A 122 9.71 20.23 -3.87
N HIS A 123 8.97 19.13 -3.97
CA HIS A 123 7.52 19.14 -3.72
C HIS A 123 7.22 19.53 -2.27
N ALA A 124 6.09 20.20 -2.04
CA ALA A 124 5.63 20.53 -0.69
C ALA A 124 5.41 19.26 0.15
N ASP A 125 5.70 19.36 1.46
CA ASP A 125 5.59 18.24 2.41
C ASP A 125 4.15 18.18 3.01
N ASP A 126 3.13 18.46 2.22
CA ASP A 126 1.74 18.24 2.60
C ASP A 126 1.33 16.82 2.19
N PRO A 127 0.88 15.96 3.12
CA PRO A 127 0.58 14.57 2.85
C PRO A 127 -0.48 14.36 1.77
N LEU A 128 -1.53 15.17 1.79
CA LEU A 128 -2.64 15.03 0.83
C LEU A 128 -2.23 15.52 -0.56
N GLU A 129 -1.47 16.61 -0.63
CA GLU A 129 -0.95 17.16 -1.89
C GLU A 129 0.05 16.20 -2.54
N LEU A 130 0.97 15.61 -1.75
CA LEU A 130 1.88 14.55 -2.19
C LEU A 130 1.12 13.33 -2.71
N ALA A 131 0.09 12.87 -1.98
CA ALA A 131 -0.71 11.71 -2.38
C ALA A 131 -1.44 11.95 -3.71
N HIS A 132 -2.04 13.13 -3.90
CA HIS A 132 -2.69 13.50 -5.15
C HIS A 132 -1.69 13.60 -6.32
N THR A 133 -0.50 14.15 -6.07
CA THR A 133 0.54 14.26 -7.10
C THR A 133 1.07 12.88 -7.50
N CYS A 134 1.25 11.96 -6.55
CA CYS A 134 1.58 10.56 -6.82
C CYS A 134 0.49 9.87 -7.66
N GLN A 135 -0.78 10.05 -7.29
CA GLN A 135 -1.91 9.47 -8.02
C GLN A 135 -1.99 9.99 -9.46
N GLU A 136 -1.75 11.28 -9.68
CA GLU A 136 -1.71 11.86 -11.02
C GLU A 136 -0.55 11.29 -11.86
N ALA A 137 0.63 11.10 -11.26
CA ALA A 137 1.77 10.49 -11.94
C ALA A 137 1.48 9.02 -12.32
N GLU A 138 0.93 8.23 -11.39
CA GLU A 138 0.51 6.84 -11.63
C GLU A 138 -0.53 6.75 -12.74
N ARG A 139 -1.53 7.63 -12.74
CA ARG A 139 -2.55 7.71 -13.79
C ARG A 139 -1.93 8.00 -15.16
N ARG A 140 -0.95 8.92 -15.24
CA ARG A 140 -0.21 9.22 -16.46
C ARG A 140 0.67 8.06 -16.91
N ALA A 141 1.16 7.26 -15.98
CA ALA A 141 1.90 6.03 -16.24
C ALA A 141 1.02 4.86 -16.69
N GLY A 142 -0.33 5.03 -16.72
CA GLY A 142 -1.28 4.00 -17.11
C GLY A 142 -1.66 3.05 -15.98
N SER A 143 -1.31 3.38 -14.74
CA SER A 143 -1.68 2.65 -13.54
C SER A 143 -2.94 3.26 -12.89
N HIS A 144 -3.65 2.45 -12.10
CA HIS A 144 -4.86 2.87 -11.38
C HIS A 144 -4.66 2.70 -9.87
N VAL A 145 -3.65 3.40 -9.33
CA VAL A 145 -3.39 3.44 -7.88
C VAL A 145 -4.25 4.52 -7.22
N TRP A 146 -4.64 4.25 -5.99
CA TRP A 146 -5.47 5.14 -5.16
C TRP A 146 -4.63 5.89 -4.13
N LEU A 147 -5.27 6.80 -3.40
CA LEU A 147 -4.63 7.67 -2.44
C LEU A 147 -4.08 6.94 -1.20
N LEU A 148 -4.56 5.72 -0.90
CA LEU A 148 -4.21 4.98 0.31
C LEU A 148 -2.70 4.88 0.51
N ASP A 149 -1.99 4.36 -0.49
CA ASP A 149 -0.56 4.07 -0.40
C ASP A 149 0.28 5.33 -0.17
N PRO A 150 0.23 6.33 -1.06
CA PRO A 150 1.02 7.53 -0.87
C PRO A 150 0.58 8.35 0.34
N LEU A 151 -0.71 8.36 0.69
CA LEU A 151 -1.20 9.08 1.86
C LEU A 151 -0.72 8.44 3.16
N ALA A 152 -0.72 7.10 3.25
CA ALA A 152 -0.16 6.39 4.39
C ALA A 152 1.34 6.66 4.55
N ILE A 153 2.10 6.69 3.43
CA ILE A 153 3.54 6.93 3.43
C ILE A 153 3.88 8.38 3.80
N ALA A 154 3.08 9.34 3.33
CA ALA A 154 3.33 10.76 3.55
C ALA A 154 2.78 11.28 4.88
N GLY A 155 1.75 10.65 5.45
CA GLY A 155 1.01 11.15 6.61
C GLY A 155 1.24 10.40 7.92
N ALA A 156 2.01 9.30 7.95
CA ALA A 156 2.19 8.48 9.14
C ALA A 156 2.96 9.18 10.26
N GLU A 157 2.55 8.97 11.49
CA GLU A 157 3.36 9.23 12.68
C GLU A 157 4.00 7.95 13.18
N GLU A 158 5.15 8.07 13.85
CA GLU A 158 5.85 6.93 14.43
C GLU A 158 4.96 6.26 15.50
N HIS A 159 4.91 4.94 15.51
CA HIS A 159 4.05 4.13 16.39
C HIS A 159 2.53 4.35 16.20
N HIS A 160 2.09 4.84 15.05
CA HIS A 160 0.68 5.01 14.73
C HIS A 160 0.28 4.29 13.43
N ALA A 161 -0.99 3.93 13.35
CA ALA A 161 -1.70 3.69 12.10
C ALA A 161 -2.52 4.92 11.75
N LEU A 162 -2.93 5.05 10.49
CA LEU A 162 -3.78 6.14 10.05
C LEU A 162 -5.23 5.65 9.91
N HIS A 163 -6.17 6.26 10.60
CA HIS A 163 -7.58 6.14 10.25
C HIS A 163 -7.86 7.11 9.10
N ILE A 164 -8.17 6.58 7.93
CA ILE A 164 -8.46 7.37 6.73
C ILE A 164 -9.91 7.15 6.32
N ASP A 165 -10.68 8.24 6.27
CA ASP A 165 -12.00 8.25 5.64
C ASP A 165 -11.88 8.73 4.19
N PHE A 166 -12.02 7.83 3.23
CA PHE A 166 -11.91 8.15 1.79
C PHE A 166 -13.14 8.87 1.21
N HIS A 167 -14.17 9.09 2.01
CA HIS A 167 -15.30 9.93 1.60
C HIS A 167 -15.03 11.41 1.90
N THR A 168 -14.47 11.70 3.09
CA THR A 168 -14.18 13.07 3.54
C THR A 168 -12.74 13.48 3.34
N LEU A 169 -11.83 12.51 3.17
CA LEU A 169 -10.35 12.63 3.18
C LEU A 169 -9.81 13.13 4.54
N GLU A 170 -10.57 12.91 5.61
CA GLU A 170 -10.08 13.11 6.97
C GLU A 170 -9.11 11.98 7.36
N VAL A 171 -8.05 12.36 8.06
CA VAL A 171 -6.98 11.45 8.50
C VAL A 171 -6.71 11.69 9.97
N ASP A 172 -6.85 10.64 10.79
CA ASP A 172 -6.54 10.66 12.21
C ASP A 172 -5.43 9.65 12.53
N GLN A 173 -4.62 9.96 13.54
CA GLN A 173 -3.57 9.06 14.02
C GLN A 173 -4.13 8.14 15.11
N VAL A 174 -3.92 6.84 14.94
CA VAL A 174 -4.36 5.81 15.90
C VAL A 174 -3.12 5.13 16.48
N ALA A 175 -2.88 5.32 17.77
CA ALA A 175 -1.71 4.76 18.45
C ALA A 175 -1.70 3.23 18.39
N ILE A 176 -0.55 2.65 18.06
CA ILE A 176 -0.31 1.21 18.08
C ILE A 176 0.45 0.89 19.38
N PRO A 177 -0.11 0.06 20.29
CA PRO A 177 0.57 -0.35 21.50
C PRO A 177 1.93 -1.01 21.21
N ALA A 178 2.93 -0.75 22.04
CA ALA A 178 4.28 -1.31 21.88
C ALA A 178 4.31 -2.85 21.91
N GLU A 179 3.34 -3.46 22.56
CA GLU A 179 3.14 -4.91 22.65
C GLU A 179 2.68 -5.52 21.31
N ALA A 180 2.08 -4.71 20.42
CA ALA A 180 1.66 -5.15 19.10
C ALA A 180 2.91 -5.37 18.21
N GLN A 181 3.21 -6.63 17.93
CA GLN A 181 4.33 -7.00 17.09
C GLN A 181 3.84 -7.58 15.77
N PHE A 182 4.53 -7.26 14.69
CA PHE A 182 4.09 -7.68 13.37
C PHE A 182 5.19 -8.42 12.61
N VAL A 183 4.78 -9.44 11.86
CA VAL A 183 5.60 -10.12 10.86
C VAL A 183 4.88 -10.16 9.53
N ILE A 184 5.62 -9.95 8.45
CA ILE A 184 5.14 -10.12 7.08
C ILE A 184 5.83 -11.35 6.52
N VAL A 185 5.05 -12.25 5.91
CA VAL A 185 5.56 -13.45 5.24
C VAL A 185 5.08 -13.48 3.81
N HIS A 186 5.99 -13.69 2.86
CA HIS A 186 5.65 -13.78 1.44
C HIS A 186 5.09 -15.16 1.10
N SER A 187 3.96 -15.22 0.40
CA SER A 187 3.29 -16.48 0.05
C SER A 187 3.99 -17.28 -1.07
N GLU A 188 5.02 -16.70 -1.68
CA GLU A 188 5.71 -17.17 -2.89
C GLU A 188 4.79 -17.34 -4.12
N ALA A 189 3.51 -17.01 -3.99
CA ALA A 189 2.60 -16.93 -5.13
C ALA A 189 2.92 -15.67 -5.96
N PRO A 190 3.19 -15.81 -7.28
CA PRO A 190 3.47 -14.68 -8.13
C PRO A 190 2.25 -13.77 -8.23
N ARG A 191 2.46 -12.46 -8.05
CA ARG A 191 1.40 -11.47 -8.21
C ARG A 191 1.21 -11.16 -9.69
N LEU A 192 0.06 -11.48 -10.25
CA LEU A 192 -0.30 -11.14 -11.63
C LEU A 192 -0.70 -9.66 -11.69
N LEU A 193 0.21 -8.79 -12.14
CA LEU A 193 -0.03 -7.33 -12.25
C LEU A 193 -0.71 -6.95 -13.57
N ALA A 194 -0.47 -7.69 -14.66
CA ALA A 194 -1.05 -7.43 -15.98
C ALA A 194 -2.42 -8.13 -16.11
N ASP A 195 -3.41 -7.46 -16.69
CA ASP A 195 -4.80 -7.92 -16.88
C ASP A 195 -5.47 -8.43 -15.60
N SER A 196 -5.19 -7.77 -14.48
CA SER A 196 -5.51 -8.31 -13.18
C SER A 196 -7.01 -8.31 -12.91
N PRO A 197 -7.50 -9.35 -12.21
CA PRO A 197 -8.87 -9.40 -11.68
C PRO A 197 -9.22 -8.22 -10.75
N TYR A 198 -8.22 -7.41 -10.33
CA TYR A 198 -8.41 -6.18 -9.57
C TYR A 198 -9.32 -5.17 -10.27
N ALA A 199 -9.09 -4.91 -11.57
CA ALA A 199 -9.95 -4.03 -12.37
C ALA A 199 -11.39 -4.54 -12.41
N THR A 200 -11.58 -5.88 -12.48
CA THR A 200 -12.91 -6.52 -12.42
C THR A 200 -13.56 -6.27 -11.06
N ARG A 201 -12.84 -6.42 -9.94
CA ARG A 201 -13.39 -6.16 -8.59
C ARG A 201 -13.86 -4.73 -8.44
N ARG A 202 -13.05 -3.79 -8.94
CA ARG A 202 -13.42 -2.38 -8.96
C ARG A 202 -14.70 -2.12 -9.77
N ALA A 203 -14.77 -2.62 -10.99
CA ALA A 203 -15.95 -2.45 -11.83
C ALA A 203 -17.22 -3.10 -11.22
N GLU A 204 -17.09 -4.23 -10.51
CA GLU A 204 -18.17 -4.85 -9.75
C GLU A 204 -18.66 -3.93 -8.62
N CYS A 205 -17.76 -3.28 -7.87
CA CYS A 205 -18.12 -2.31 -6.83
C CYS A 205 -18.74 -1.04 -7.40
N GLU A 206 -18.20 -0.50 -8.50
CA GLU A 206 -18.77 0.67 -9.18
C GLU A 206 -20.22 0.41 -9.64
N ARG A 207 -20.48 -0.77 -10.20
CA ARG A 207 -21.85 -1.17 -10.55
C ARG A 207 -22.77 -1.30 -9.33
N ALA A 208 -22.26 -1.87 -8.22
CA ALA A 208 -23.04 -1.99 -7.00
C ALA A 208 -23.37 -0.59 -6.43
N ALA A 209 -22.41 0.33 -6.41
CA ALA A 209 -22.59 1.70 -5.97
C ALA A 209 -23.59 2.46 -6.86
N GLN A 210 -23.57 2.22 -8.19
CA GLN A 210 -24.56 2.79 -9.12
C GLN A 210 -25.99 2.33 -8.81
N VAL A 211 -26.19 1.05 -8.52
CA VAL A 211 -27.52 0.50 -8.15
C VAL A 211 -27.99 1.10 -6.83
N LEU A 212 -27.11 1.26 -5.83
CA LEU A 212 -27.44 1.79 -4.51
C LEU A 212 -27.48 3.33 -4.48
N GLY A 213 -27.06 4.02 -5.56
CA GLY A 213 -27.07 5.47 -5.69
C GLY A 213 -26.09 6.22 -4.78
N ARG A 214 -25.11 5.51 -4.18
CA ARG A 214 -24.11 6.08 -3.25
C ARG A 214 -22.86 5.19 -3.15
N PRO A 215 -21.70 5.75 -2.66
CA PRO A 215 -20.52 4.97 -2.40
C PRO A 215 -20.78 3.81 -1.42
N LEU A 216 -20.13 2.66 -1.65
CA LEU A 216 -20.36 1.47 -0.83
C LEU A 216 -19.92 1.65 0.63
N GLY A 217 -18.91 2.49 0.90
CA GLY A 217 -18.46 2.83 2.25
C GLY A 217 -19.52 3.54 3.11
N LEU A 218 -20.52 4.14 2.46
CA LEU A 218 -21.65 4.82 3.12
C LEU A 218 -22.91 3.94 3.23
N CYS A 219 -22.84 2.71 2.71
CA CYS A 219 -23.97 1.77 2.76
C CYS A 219 -24.00 1.00 4.10
N THR A 220 -25.16 0.45 4.39
CA THR A 220 -25.41 -0.49 5.50
C THR A 220 -25.69 -1.89 4.98
N LEU A 221 -25.66 -2.91 5.86
CA LEU A 221 -26.03 -4.27 5.48
C LEU A 221 -27.49 -4.37 4.99
N GLY A 222 -28.37 -3.49 5.47
CA GLY A 222 -29.78 -3.43 5.04
C GLY A 222 -29.93 -3.04 3.57
N ASP A 223 -29.09 -2.10 3.09
CA ASP A 223 -29.11 -1.61 1.71
C ASP A 223 -28.77 -2.71 0.70
N LEU A 224 -28.00 -3.73 1.12
CA LEU A 224 -27.58 -4.82 0.24
C LEU A 224 -28.73 -5.68 -0.28
N SER A 225 -29.91 -5.60 0.32
CA SER A 225 -31.13 -6.27 -0.17
C SER A 225 -31.58 -5.73 -1.53
N GLU A 226 -31.22 -4.50 -1.90
CA GLU A 226 -31.52 -3.89 -3.19
C GLU A 226 -30.67 -4.46 -4.34
N LEU A 227 -29.54 -5.09 -4.03
CA LEU A 227 -28.68 -5.72 -5.01
C LEU A 227 -29.20 -7.13 -5.35
N SER A 228 -29.83 -7.29 -6.51
CA SER A 228 -30.31 -8.59 -6.99
C SER A 228 -29.16 -9.52 -7.42
N ASP A 229 -28.09 -8.96 -8.02
CA ASP A 229 -26.89 -9.70 -8.42
C ASP A 229 -26.11 -10.19 -7.19
N PRO A 230 -25.95 -11.52 -7.01
CA PRO A 230 -25.25 -12.07 -5.85
C PRO A 230 -23.75 -11.76 -5.84
N VAL A 231 -23.14 -11.47 -6.99
CA VAL A 231 -21.73 -11.05 -7.05
C VAL A 231 -21.60 -9.63 -6.50
N LEU A 232 -22.38 -8.69 -7.00
CA LEU A 232 -22.37 -7.31 -6.52
C LEU A 232 -22.68 -7.23 -5.03
N ARG A 233 -23.65 -8.01 -4.57
CA ARG A 233 -24.04 -8.10 -3.15
C ARG A 233 -22.86 -8.57 -2.28
N ARG A 234 -22.08 -9.57 -2.70
CA ARG A 234 -20.89 -10.01 -1.96
C ARG A 234 -19.80 -8.94 -1.92
N ARG A 235 -19.50 -8.25 -3.05
CA ARG A 235 -18.52 -7.16 -3.06
C ARG A 235 -18.91 -6.02 -2.11
N ALA A 236 -20.17 -5.59 -2.21
CA ALA A 236 -20.70 -4.55 -1.31
C ALA A 236 -20.67 -5.00 0.16
N ARG A 237 -21.01 -6.29 0.45
CA ARG A 237 -20.90 -6.83 1.81
C ARG A 237 -19.49 -6.68 2.36
N HIS A 238 -18.47 -7.06 1.58
CA HIS A 238 -17.09 -6.90 2.01
C HIS A 238 -16.83 -5.44 2.42
N VAL A 239 -17.09 -4.47 1.55
CA VAL A 239 -16.80 -3.05 1.81
C VAL A 239 -17.53 -2.56 3.06
N VAL A 240 -18.84 -2.83 3.19
CA VAL A 240 -19.64 -2.41 4.34
C VAL A 240 -19.12 -3.02 5.65
N THR A 241 -18.83 -4.32 5.64
CA THR A 241 -18.34 -5.01 6.84
C THR A 241 -16.88 -4.67 7.14
N GLU A 242 -16.06 -4.39 6.12
CA GLU A 242 -14.67 -3.96 6.30
C GLU A 242 -14.61 -2.57 6.95
N CYS A 243 -15.45 -1.61 6.55
CA CYS A 243 -15.57 -0.32 7.25
C CYS A 243 -16.00 -0.48 8.72
N ALA A 244 -16.86 -1.45 9.02
CA ALA A 244 -17.22 -1.75 10.40
C ALA A 244 -16.04 -2.35 11.19
N ARG A 245 -15.24 -3.23 10.54
CA ARG A 245 -14.02 -3.79 11.12
C ARG A 245 -12.95 -2.72 11.39
N VAL A 246 -12.79 -1.72 10.51
CA VAL A 246 -11.88 -0.59 10.74
C VAL A 246 -12.25 0.13 12.04
N ARG A 247 -13.52 0.50 12.24
CA ARG A 247 -13.99 1.15 13.48
C ARG A 247 -13.83 0.26 14.72
N ALA A 248 -13.96 -1.06 14.55
CA ALA A 248 -13.76 -2.01 15.64
C ALA A 248 -12.28 -2.18 16.00
N ALA A 249 -11.39 -2.19 14.99
CA ALA A 249 -9.94 -2.28 15.15
C ALA A 249 -9.37 -1.04 15.86
N GLU A 250 -9.84 0.15 15.48
CA GLU A 250 -9.51 1.41 16.16
C GLU A 250 -9.82 1.32 17.67
N LYS A 251 -11.05 0.91 18.02
CA LYS A 251 -11.44 0.73 19.42
C LYS A 251 -10.66 -0.36 20.15
N ALA A 252 -10.24 -1.40 19.44
CA ALA A 252 -9.39 -2.45 20.01
C ALA A 252 -7.99 -1.90 20.32
N LEU A 253 -7.40 -1.10 19.41
CA LEU A 253 -6.12 -0.43 19.63
C LEU A 253 -6.19 0.58 20.77
N GLU A 254 -7.21 1.43 20.83
CA GLU A 254 -7.43 2.39 21.93
C GLU A 254 -7.49 1.73 23.32
N ARG A 255 -7.96 0.49 23.38
CA ARG A 255 -8.09 -0.28 24.62
C ARG A 255 -6.90 -1.21 24.90
N GLY A 256 -5.92 -1.27 23.99
CA GLY A 256 -4.81 -2.21 24.06
C GLY A 256 -5.25 -3.69 23.93
N ASN A 257 -6.44 -3.95 23.34
CA ASN A 257 -6.96 -5.32 23.20
C ASN A 257 -6.47 -5.95 21.89
N LEU A 258 -5.28 -6.52 21.93
CA LEU A 258 -4.62 -7.11 20.76
C LEU A 258 -5.28 -8.41 20.29
N GLU A 259 -5.89 -9.17 21.19
CA GLU A 259 -6.66 -10.38 20.85
C GLU A 259 -7.84 -10.01 19.95
N ALA A 260 -8.63 -8.99 20.34
CA ALA A 260 -9.73 -8.51 19.52
C ALA A 260 -9.26 -7.97 18.16
N LEU A 261 -8.11 -7.27 18.12
CA LEU A 261 -7.52 -6.80 16.87
C LEU A 261 -7.15 -7.98 15.96
N GLY A 262 -6.54 -9.02 16.51
CA GLY A 262 -6.17 -10.24 15.78
C GLY A 262 -7.38 -10.97 15.20
N GLU A 263 -8.46 -11.10 15.96
CA GLU A 263 -9.73 -11.68 15.49
C GLU A 263 -10.31 -10.87 14.33
N ILE A 264 -10.35 -9.53 14.45
CA ILE A 264 -10.82 -8.62 13.40
C ILE A 264 -9.98 -8.75 12.12
N MET A 265 -8.65 -8.84 12.24
CA MET A 265 -7.76 -9.06 11.09
C MET A 265 -8.09 -10.36 10.38
N SER A 266 -8.26 -11.46 11.13
CA SER A 266 -8.59 -12.79 10.58
C SER A 266 -9.98 -12.83 9.96
N GLU A 267 -10.96 -12.11 10.50
CA GLU A 267 -12.28 -11.92 9.88
C GLU A 267 -12.19 -11.14 8.58
N GLY A 268 -11.37 -10.08 8.54
CA GLY A 268 -11.07 -9.33 7.33
C GLY A 268 -10.51 -10.23 6.23
N HIS A 269 -9.56 -11.13 6.56
CA HIS A 269 -9.06 -12.12 5.61
C HIS A 269 -10.16 -13.02 5.05
N ARG A 270 -11.00 -13.58 5.93
CA ARG A 270 -12.13 -14.42 5.50
C ARG A 270 -13.07 -13.68 4.54
N SER A 271 -13.31 -12.39 4.77
CA SER A 271 -14.12 -11.56 3.88
C SER A 271 -13.42 -11.30 2.54
N LEU A 272 -12.10 -11.05 2.55
CA LEU A 272 -11.30 -10.92 1.31
C LEU A 272 -11.31 -12.20 0.47
N ALA A 273 -11.22 -13.37 1.11
CA ALA A 273 -11.24 -14.66 0.44
C ALA A 273 -12.64 -15.02 -0.10
N ASN A 274 -13.70 -14.85 0.69
CA ASN A 274 -15.02 -15.37 0.38
C ASN A 274 -15.94 -14.36 -0.30
N ASP A 275 -16.02 -13.14 0.21
CA ASP A 275 -16.90 -12.10 -0.31
C ASP A 275 -16.25 -11.34 -1.45
N TYR A 276 -14.98 -10.89 -1.26
CA TYR A 276 -14.29 -10.10 -2.26
C TYR A 276 -13.58 -10.95 -3.33
N ARG A 277 -13.13 -12.14 -2.96
CA ARG A 277 -12.47 -13.12 -3.83
C ARG A 277 -11.18 -12.59 -4.46
N VAL A 278 -10.30 -12.09 -3.62
CA VAL A 278 -8.96 -11.60 -3.99
C VAL A 278 -7.84 -12.44 -3.37
N SER A 279 -8.16 -13.40 -2.51
CA SER A 279 -7.18 -14.37 -2.03
C SER A 279 -6.96 -15.50 -3.02
N VAL A 280 -5.85 -16.20 -2.84
CA VAL A 280 -5.47 -17.41 -3.59
C VAL A 280 -5.10 -18.51 -2.61
N PRO A 281 -5.17 -19.82 -2.99
CA PRO A 281 -4.93 -20.92 -2.06
C PRO A 281 -3.62 -20.81 -1.27
N ALA A 282 -2.52 -20.43 -1.91
CA ALA A 282 -1.22 -20.28 -1.24
C ALA A 282 -1.20 -19.16 -0.16
N VAL A 283 -2.06 -18.15 -0.30
CA VAL A 283 -2.24 -17.10 0.71
C VAL A 283 -3.13 -17.60 1.84
N ASP A 284 -4.21 -18.31 1.53
CA ASP A 284 -5.12 -18.88 2.52
C ASP A 284 -4.39 -19.91 3.40
N GLU A 285 -3.63 -20.83 2.78
CA GLU A 285 -2.76 -21.80 3.48
C GLU A 285 -1.73 -21.11 4.38
N LEU A 286 -1.09 -20.04 3.89
CA LEU A 286 -0.12 -19.29 4.70
C LEU A 286 -0.79 -18.62 5.91
N VAL A 287 -2.01 -18.10 5.76
CA VAL A 287 -2.76 -17.52 6.89
C VAL A 287 -3.07 -18.61 7.93
N GLU A 288 -3.50 -19.79 7.50
CA GLU A 288 -3.76 -20.92 8.39
C GLU A 288 -2.46 -21.39 9.11
N ASP A 289 -1.36 -21.50 8.37
CA ASP A 289 -0.04 -21.84 8.91
C ASP A 289 0.37 -20.83 10.01
N LEU A 290 0.25 -19.53 9.73
CA LEU A 290 0.63 -18.50 10.68
C LEU A 290 -0.26 -18.52 11.93
N LEU A 291 -1.57 -18.70 11.80
CA LEU A 291 -2.49 -18.80 12.92
C LEU A 291 -2.24 -20.02 13.81
N ALA A 292 -1.57 -21.05 13.30
CA ALA A 292 -1.16 -22.22 14.08
C ALA A 292 0.07 -21.98 14.96
N HIS A 293 0.84 -20.90 14.71
CA HIS A 293 2.01 -20.56 15.53
C HIS A 293 1.60 -20.00 16.91
N PRO A 294 2.25 -20.44 17.99
CA PRO A 294 2.02 -19.86 19.32
C PRO A 294 2.26 -18.34 19.31
N GLY A 295 1.37 -17.60 19.98
CA GLY A 295 1.48 -16.16 20.12
C GLY A 295 1.08 -15.36 18.86
N VAL A 296 0.62 -15.99 17.79
CA VAL A 296 -0.04 -15.29 16.66
C VAL A 296 -1.51 -15.05 17.04
N LEU A 297 -1.89 -13.80 17.12
CA LEU A 297 -3.23 -13.35 17.51
C LEU A 297 -4.18 -13.24 16.32
N GLY A 298 -3.63 -12.95 15.13
CA GLY A 298 -4.39 -12.83 13.90
C GLY A 298 -3.51 -12.69 12.67
N ALA A 299 -4.02 -13.10 11.52
CA ALA A 299 -3.30 -13.02 10.26
C ALA A 299 -4.25 -12.72 9.10
N ARG A 300 -3.74 -11.98 8.09
CA ARG A 300 -4.47 -11.65 6.88
C ARG A 300 -3.55 -11.37 5.69
N MET A 301 -4.07 -11.52 4.49
CA MET A 301 -3.38 -11.04 3.30
C MET A 301 -3.14 -9.52 3.37
N ALA A 302 -2.08 -9.04 2.76
CA ALA A 302 -1.72 -7.63 2.66
C ALA A 302 -1.83 -7.12 1.21
N GLY A 303 -2.43 -5.92 1.06
CA GLY A 303 -2.56 -5.23 -0.22
C GLY A 303 -3.64 -5.78 -1.16
N GLY A 304 -3.53 -5.49 -2.45
CA GLY A 304 -4.59 -5.73 -3.44
C GLY A 304 -4.91 -7.18 -3.80
N GLY A 305 -4.23 -8.16 -3.22
CA GLY A 305 -4.52 -9.59 -3.39
C GLY A 305 -3.88 -10.26 -4.60
N PHE A 306 -4.41 -11.42 -4.94
CA PHE A 306 -3.96 -12.32 -6.01
C PHE A 306 -2.50 -12.81 -5.83
N GLY A 307 -2.07 -13.02 -4.57
CA GLY A 307 -0.72 -13.36 -4.15
C GLY A 307 -0.11 -12.30 -3.26
N GLY A 308 1.21 -12.29 -3.11
CA GLY A 308 1.94 -11.35 -2.28
C GLY A 308 2.11 -11.83 -0.83
N CYS A 309 1.98 -10.92 0.13
CA CYS A 309 2.30 -11.20 1.53
C CYS A 309 1.06 -11.39 2.41
N VAL A 310 1.31 -12.03 3.54
CA VAL A 310 0.42 -12.08 4.71
C VAL A 310 1.07 -11.28 5.83
N ILE A 311 0.29 -10.44 6.51
CA ILE A 311 0.68 -9.79 7.77
C ILE A 311 0.06 -10.56 8.93
N ALA A 312 0.86 -10.84 9.96
CA ALA A 312 0.39 -11.40 11.22
C ALA A 312 0.69 -10.47 12.39
N LEU A 313 -0.29 -10.34 13.29
CA LEU A 313 -0.16 -9.70 14.59
C LEU A 313 0.23 -10.78 15.62
N CYS A 314 1.27 -10.50 16.38
CA CYS A 314 1.86 -11.44 17.32
C CYS A 314 2.03 -10.83 18.71
N THR A 315 2.09 -11.68 19.75
CA THR A 315 2.68 -11.31 21.04
C THR A 315 4.20 -11.19 20.92
N GLY A 316 4.85 -10.44 21.82
CA GLY A 316 6.29 -10.15 21.75
C GLY A 316 7.22 -11.36 21.88
N ASP A 317 6.71 -12.48 22.41
CA ASP A 317 7.43 -13.75 22.59
C ASP A 317 7.11 -14.80 21.52
N SER A 318 6.28 -14.46 20.52
CA SER A 318 5.92 -15.40 19.47
C SER A 318 7.13 -15.83 18.62
N PRO A 319 7.33 -17.15 18.41
CA PRO A 319 8.36 -17.62 17.49
C PRO A 319 8.16 -17.18 16.04
N ALA A 320 6.93 -16.84 15.66
CA ALA A 320 6.61 -16.32 14.33
C ALA A 320 7.26 -14.97 14.02
N LEU A 321 7.76 -14.25 15.03
CA LEU A 321 8.51 -13.00 14.84
C LEU A 321 9.93 -13.20 14.30
N ASP A 322 10.47 -14.42 14.37
CA ASP A 322 11.75 -14.75 13.75
C ASP A 322 11.54 -15.02 12.25
N PRO A 323 12.08 -14.18 11.34
CA PRO A 323 11.95 -14.41 9.91
C PRO A 323 12.48 -15.79 9.46
N MET A 324 13.45 -16.35 10.16
CA MET A 324 14.02 -17.65 9.83
C MET A 324 13.06 -18.82 10.12
N ALA A 325 12.09 -18.63 11.01
CA ALA A 325 11.06 -19.64 11.30
C ALA A 325 10.16 -19.93 10.09
N HIS A 326 10.15 -19.05 9.09
CA HIS A 326 9.32 -19.17 7.89
C HIS A 326 10.05 -19.74 6.66
N ALA A 327 11.35 -20.10 6.81
CA ALA A 327 12.11 -20.62 5.69
C ALA A 327 11.43 -21.86 5.04
N PRO A 328 11.41 -22.00 3.70
CA PRO A 328 12.13 -21.18 2.73
C PRO A 328 11.40 -19.87 2.29
N ARG A 329 10.24 -19.55 2.84
CA ARG A 329 9.51 -18.31 2.51
C ARG A 329 10.29 -17.11 3.05
N ARG A 330 10.26 -16.00 2.31
CA ARG A 330 10.82 -14.73 2.76
C ARG A 330 9.90 -14.09 3.78
N ALA A 331 10.48 -13.63 4.88
CA ALA A 331 9.74 -12.97 5.94
C ALA A 331 10.49 -11.76 6.50
N TRP A 332 9.76 -10.83 7.08
CA TRP A 332 10.28 -9.61 7.67
C TRP A 332 9.51 -9.28 8.95
N ARG A 333 10.21 -9.14 10.06
CA ARG A 333 9.65 -8.47 11.23
C ARG A 333 9.60 -6.98 10.92
N ILE A 334 8.48 -6.35 11.18
CA ILE A 334 8.24 -4.94 10.87
C ILE A 334 7.76 -4.19 12.09
N SER A 335 8.01 -2.88 12.11
CA SER A 335 7.54 -1.96 13.14
C SER A 335 6.84 -0.76 12.51
N PRO A 336 5.83 -0.19 13.17
CA PRO A 336 5.21 1.07 12.74
C PRO A 336 6.25 2.19 12.67
N ALA A 337 6.34 2.86 11.52
CA ALA A 337 7.32 3.90 11.24
C ALA A 337 6.67 5.26 11.02
N GLY A 338 7.46 6.32 11.12
CA GLY A 338 7.05 7.67 10.78
C GLY A 338 7.00 7.89 9.25
N ARG A 339 6.48 9.04 8.85
CA ARG A 339 6.26 9.44 7.46
C ARG A 339 7.55 9.58 6.64
N ALA A 340 7.37 9.70 5.34
CA ALA A 340 8.42 10.12 4.44
C ALA A 340 8.95 11.50 4.79
N ALA A 341 10.28 11.68 4.70
CA ALA A 341 10.94 12.95 5.00
C ALA A 341 12.24 13.13 4.20
N LEU A 342 12.63 14.39 4.02
CA LEU A 342 14.00 14.75 3.64
C LEU A 342 14.93 14.42 4.80
N LEU A 343 16.07 13.79 4.50
CA LEU A 343 17.11 13.54 5.48
C LEU A 343 17.97 14.79 5.66
N GLU A 344 18.22 15.16 6.91
CA GLU A 344 19.17 16.21 7.22
C GLU A 344 20.57 15.79 6.78
N THR A 345 21.26 16.63 6.02
CA THR A 345 22.63 16.41 5.50
C THR A 345 23.66 16.95 6.45
#